data_8df3134bc6b24eb1e7ba5f51cf58789b
#
_entry.id   8df3134bc6b24eb1e7ba5f51cf58789b
#
_cell.length_a   1.000
_cell.length_b   1.000
_cell.length_c   1.000
_cell.angle_alpha   90.00
_cell.angle_beta   90.00
_cell.angle_gamma   90.00
#
_symmetry.space_group_name_H-M   'P 1'
#
loop_
_entity.id
_entity.type
_entity.pdbx_description
1 polymer ?
#
loop_
_entity_poly.entity_id
_entity_poly.type
_entity_poly.pdbx_seq_one_letter_code
_entity_poly.pdbx_strand_id
1 'polypeptide(L)'
;PAQNLFYAYQPIPLKPLALQQDTNLYLGSRNYVKVGYGNFSTPYVNAGFSFGDGKKFLANIYAEYISSKGKMQYQDYSRLNVKAAGSYFMPKNEVYAGVNVKMNENFLYGYDTSVYKYSKKDVRQQFQDISFKGGIRNTVTGEYGINYDPAIEVSNFTNVNKLTETSIVVNAPVEKQFGEAFAFKVEAKARREFSICGLV
;
A
#
# COMPACT_ATOMS: atom_id res chain seq x y z
N PRO A 1 -31.65 -42.56 -41.83
CA PRO A 1 -32.07 -42.18 -40.50
C PRO A 1 -31.04 -41.19 -39.91
N ALA A 2 -31.52 -39.96 -39.60
CA ALA A 2 -30.68 -38.94 -39.00
C ALA A 2 -30.37 -39.34 -37.55
N GLN A 3 -29.10 -39.50 -37.25
CA GLN A 3 -28.65 -39.67 -35.87
C GLN A 3 -28.51 -38.32 -35.22
N ASN A 4 -29.40 -37.98 -34.31
CA ASN A 4 -29.25 -36.82 -33.44
C ASN A 4 -28.22 -37.15 -32.34
N LEU A 5 -26.98 -36.74 -32.55
CA LEU A 5 -25.95 -36.79 -31.53
C LEU A 5 -26.13 -35.58 -30.59
N PHE A 6 -26.86 -35.78 -29.49
CA PHE A 6 -26.87 -34.84 -28.39
C PHE A 6 -25.59 -35.03 -27.58
N TYR A 7 -24.59 -34.17 -27.81
CA TYR A 7 -23.47 -34.03 -26.90
C TYR A 7 -23.93 -33.18 -25.70
N ALA A 8 -24.28 -33.84 -24.61
CA ALA A 8 -24.45 -33.15 -23.35
C ALA A 8 -23.05 -32.81 -22.81
N TYR A 9 -22.58 -31.60 -23.11
CA TYR A 9 -21.38 -31.05 -22.46
C TYR A 9 -21.73 -30.74 -21.00
N GLN A 10 -21.32 -31.61 -20.08
CA GLN A 10 -21.31 -31.28 -18.66
C GLN A 10 -19.98 -30.54 -18.36
N PRO A 11 -20.00 -29.23 -18.08
CA PRO A 11 -18.80 -28.54 -17.64
C PRO A 11 -18.35 -29.21 -16.33
N ILE A 12 -17.12 -29.72 -16.33
CA ILE A 12 -16.48 -30.19 -15.10
C ILE A 12 -16.46 -28.99 -14.14
N PRO A 13 -17.07 -29.07 -12.95
CA PRO A 13 -17.03 -27.98 -12.00
C PRO A 13 -15.54 -27.71 -11.68
N LEU A 14 -15.06 -26.54 -12.03
CA LEU A 14 -13.75 -26.07 -11.64
C LEU A 14 -13.76 -26.01 -10.10
N LYS A 15 -13.20 -27.01 -9.47
CA LYS A 15 -12.89 -26.92 -8.04
C LYS A 15 -11.85 -25.80 -7.91
N PRO A 16 -12.12 -24.72 -7.18
CA PRO A 16 -11.10 -23.75 -6.89
C PRO A 16 -9.96 -24.55 -6.23
N LEU A 17 -8.78 -24.54 -6.84
CA LEU A 17 -7.57 -24.99 -6.19
C LEU A 17 -7.39 -24.01 -5.03
N ALA A 18 -7.86 -24.36 -3.84
CA ALA A 18 -7.44 -23.69 -2.65
C ALA A 18 -5.92 -23.87 -2.62
N LEU A 19 -5.19 -22.82 -2.94
CA LEU A 19 -3.77 -22.75 -2.64
C LEU A 19 -3.68 -23.12 -1.16
N GLN A 20 -3.18 -24.32 -0.86
CA GLN A 20 -2.82 -24.65 0.50
C GLN A 20 -1.87 -23.54 0.93
N GLN A 21 -2.32 -22.76 1.88
CA GLN A 21 -1.49 -21.75 2.50
C GLN A 21 -0.27 -22.54 2.98
N ASP A 22 0.89 -22.24 2.40
CA ASP A 22 2.14 -22.89 2.78
C ASP A 22 2.40 -22.53 4.23
N THR A 23 1.94 -23.41 5.13
CA THR A 23 2.14 -23.25 6.57
C THR A 23 3.58 -23.52 6.98
N ASN A 24 4.40 -24.05 6.08
CA ASN A 24 5.84 -24.10 6.20
C ASN A 24 6.45 -22.76 5.75
N LEU A 25 6.03 -21.66 6.36
CA LEU A 25 6.78 -20.44 6.33
C LEU A 25 8.15 -20.71 6.95
N TYR A 26 9.09 -21.08 6.09
CA TYR A 26 10.50 -21.14 6.44
C TYR A 26 10.94 -19.69 6.71
N LEU A 27 10.83 -19.29 7.96
CA LEU A 27 11.21 -17.96 8.46
C LEU A 27 12.72 -17.70 8.37
N GLY A 28 13.41 -18.41 7.47
CA GLY A 28 14.85 -18.35 7.31
C GLY A 28 15.37 -17.04 6.72
N SER A 29 14.60 -16.36 5.88
CA SER A 29 15.05 -15.12 5.21
C SER A 29 14.15 -13.96 5.56
N ARG A 30 14.53 -13.18 6.56
CA ARG A 30 13.83 -11.95 6.96
C ARG A 30 14.08 -10.79 6.02
N ASN A 31 15.11 -10.90 5.19
CA ASN A 31 15.58 -9.82 4.33
C ASN A 31 15.77 -10.33 2.91
N TYR A 32 15.43 -9.51 1.95
CA TYR A 32 15.66 -9.82 0.54
C TYR A 32 15.95 -8.56 -0.27
N VAL A 33 16.68 -8.75 -1.36
CA VAL A 33 16.89 -7.76 -2.41
C VAL A 33 16.68 -8.44 -3.76
N LYS A 34 15.83 -7.86 -4.59
CA LYS A 34 15.60 -8.28 -5.98
C LYS A 34 16.03 -7.15 -6.90
N VAL A 35 16.85 -7.46 -7.88
CA VAL A 35 17.30 -6.52 -8.89
C VAL A 35 16.99 -7.10 -10.26
N GLY A 36 16.48 -6.29 -11.15
CA GLY A 36 16.17 -6.68 -12.51
C GLY A 36 16.48 -5.56 -13.50
N TYR A 37 16.69 -5.93 -14.74
CA TYR A 37 16.84 -4.99 -15.83
C TYR A 37 16.07 -5.50 -17.04
N GLY A 38 15.13 -4.71 -17.53
CA GLY A 38 14.23 -5.07 -18.63
C GLY A 38 14.48 -4.26 -19.90
N ASN A 39 13.68 -4.54 -20.91
CA ASN A 39 13.67 -3.79 -22.17
C ASN A 39 13.37 -2.30 -21.90
N PHE A 40 13.74 -1.42 -22.83
CA PHE A 40 13.57 0.04 -22.73
C PHE A 40 14.29 0.70 -21.55
N SER A 41 15.47 0.15 -21.19
CA SER A 41 16.25 0.62 -20.04
C SER A 41 15.40 0.63 -18.76
N THR A 42 14.79 -0.51 -18.43
CA THR A 42 13.90 -0.65 -17.28
C THR A 42 14.64 -1.28 -16.10
N PRO A 43 15.33 -0.50 -15.25
CA PRO A 43 15.82 -0.98 -13.97
C PRO A 43 14.66 -1.23 -13.01
N TYR A 44 14.77 -2.31 -12.27
CA TYR A 44 13.85 -2.70 -11.21
C TYR A 44 14.63 -3.06 -9.97
N VAL A 45 14.25 -2.51 -8.84
CA VAL A 45 14.80 -2.85 -7.53
C VAL A 45 13.64 -3.03 -6.56
N ASN A 46 13.65 -4.13 -5.83
CA ASN A 46 12.69 -4.39 -4.77
C ASN A 46 13.44 -5.00 -3.58
N ALA A 47 13.29 -4.40 -2.42
CA ALA A 47 13.98 -4.85 -1.22
C ALA A 47 13.05 -4.82 -0.02
N GLY A 48 13.21 -5.80 0.85
CA GLY A 48 12.50 -5.88 2.11
C GLY A 48 13.45 -6.29 3.23
N PHE A 49 13.36 -5.59 4.35
CA PHE A 49 14.17 -5.85 5.54
C PHE A 49 13.24 -5.89 6.76
N SER A 50 13.48 -6.90 7.61
CA SER A 50 12.76 -7.06 8.86
C SER A 50 13.75 -7.15 10.02
N PHE A 51 13.55 -6.34 11.03
CA PHE A 51 14.39 -6.23 12.21
C PHE A 51 13.57 -6.47 13.46
N GLY A 52 14.21 -6.98 14.50
CA GLY A 52 13.57 -7.19 15.79
C GLY A 52 13.35 -8.66 16.11
N ASP A 53 12.92 -8.90 17.33
CA ASP A 53 12.69 -10.24 17.88
C ASP A 53 11.23 -10.69 17.80
N GLY A 54 10.32 -9.77 17.37
CA GLY A 54 8.88 -10.00 17.35
C GLY A 54 8.24 -10.15 18.74
N LYS A 55 9.03 -9.98 19.82
CA LYS A 55 8.56 -10.06 21.21
C LYS A 55 8.52 -8.70 21.88
N LYS A 56 9.59 -7.91 21.74
CA LYS A 56 9.69 -6.55 22.26
C LYS A 56 9.47 -5.51 21.19
N PHE A 57 10.09 -5.71 20.03
CA PHE A 57 9.89 -4.83 18.90
C PHE A 57 9.97 -5.59 17.58
N LEU A 58 9.32 -5.03 16.58
CA LEU A 58 9.39 -5.46 15.18
C LEU A 58 9.44 -4.21 14.31
N ALA A 59 10.35 -4.18 13.34
CA ALA A 59 10.41 -3.11 12.35
C ALA A 59 10.61 -3.72 10.96
N ASN A 60 9.86 -3.22 9.99
CA ASN A 60 9.89 -3.67 8.61
C ASN A 60 10.11 -2.47 7.70
N ILE A 61 11.01 -2.60 6.75
CA ILE A 61 11.27 -1.63 5.70
C ILE A 61 11.09 -2.33 4.37
N TYR A 62 10.34 -1.70 3.49
CA TYR A 62 10.11 -2.14 2.13
C TYR A 62 10.42 -0.99 1.17
N ALA A 63 11.14 -1.28 0.09
CA ALA A 63 11.40 -0.31 -0.95
C ALA A 63 11.26 -0.98 -2.32
N GLU A 64 10.59 -0.28 -3.24
CA GLU A 64 10.45 -0.67 -4.64
C GLU A 64 10.69 0.51 -5.54
N TYR A 65 11.51 0.32 -6.54
CA TYR A 65 11.77 1.28 -7.59
C TYR A 65 11.70 0.61 -8.96
N ILE A 66 10.99 1.23 -9.88
CA ILE A 66 10.97 0.86 -11.29
C ILE A 66 10.95 2.12 -12.14
N SER A 67 11.69 2.10 -13.24
CA SER A 67 11.58 3.13 -14.25
C SER A 67 11.73 2.53 -15.65
N SER A 68 11.26 3.23 -16.67
CA SER A 68 11.42 2.82 -18.06
C SER A 68 11.46 4.05 -18.96
N LYS A 69 12.23 3.97 -20.04
CA LYS A 69 12.33 5.06 -21.03
C LYS A 69 11.25 4.99 -22.11
N GLY A 70 10.71 3.78 -22.38
CA GLY A 70 9.79 3.58 -23.50
C GLY A 70 10.47 3.67 -24.87
N LYS A 71 9.66 3.58 -25.93
CA LYS A 71 10.10 3.74 -27.35
C LYS A 71 9.84 5.12 -27.91
N MET A 72 8.77 5.76 -27.48
CA MET A 72 8.34 7.06 -27.97
C MET A 72 8.92 8.18 -27.11
N GLN A 73 9.02 9.37 -27.70
CA GLN A 73 9.42 10.57 -26.98
C GLN A 73 8.47 10.80 -25.79
N TYR A 74 9.01 11.02 -24.59
CA TYR A 74 8.27 11.26 -23.34
C TYR A 74 7.42 10.07 -22.85
N GLN A 75 7.66 8.87 -23.31
CA GLN A 75 7.02 7.65 -22.81
C GLN A 75 7.67 7.14 -21.50
N ASP A 76 8.66 7.86 -21.00
CA ASP A 76 9.38 7.49 -19.81
C ASP A 76 8.47 7.63 -18.55
N TYR A 77 8.73 6.77 -17.59
CA TYR A 77 8.09 6.84 -16.28
C TYR A 77 9.06 6.36 -15.19
N SER A 78 8.78 6.78 -13.97
CA SER A 78 9.40 6.22 -12.78
C SER A 78 8.41 6.10 -11.63
N ARG A 79 8.59 5.08 -10.82
CA ARG A 79 7.80 4.83 -9.59
C ARG A 79 8.73 4.45 -8.47
N LEU A 80 8.53 5.10 -7.34
CA LEU A 80 9.18 4.77 -6.07
C LEU A 80 8.11 4.53 -5.02
N ASN A 81 8.22 3.43 -4.29
CA ASN A 81 7.38 3.13 -3.15
C ASN A 81 8.27 2.68 -2.00
N VAL A 82 8.26 3.42 -0.90
CA VAL A 82 9.01 3.10 0.32
C VAL A 82 8.02 3.04 1.47
N LYS A 83 8.05 1.96 2.22
CA LYS A 83 7.25 1.76 3.43
C LYS A 83 8.16 1.37 4.57
N ALA A 84 7.97 2.00 5.71
CA ALA A 84 8.56 1.55 6.95
C ALA A 84 7.46 1.45 8.01
N ALA A 85 7.46 0.37 8.75
CA ALA A 85 6.50 0.16 9.83
C ALA A 85 7.21 -0.50 11.00
N GLY A 86 6.80 -0.16 12.21
CA GLY A 86 7.34 -0.73 13.41
C GLY A 86 6.29 -0.86 14.50
N SER A 87 6.51 -1.84 15.35
CA SER A 87 5.68 -2.14 16.53
C SER A 87 6.57 -2.33 17.73
N TYR A 88 6.13 -1.78 18.85
CA TYR A 88 6.71 -2.02 20.15
C TYR A 88 5.68 -2.69 21.05
N PHE A 89 6.02 -3.87 21.53
CA PHE A 89 5.13 -4.72 22.33
C PHE A 89 5.37 -4.50 23.82
N MET A 90 4.33 -4.08 24.50
CA MET A 90 4.24 -4.01 25.96
C MET A 90 3.41 -5.17 26.50
N PRO A 91 3.41 -5.46 27.80
CA PRO A 91 2.71 -6.64 28.35
C PRO A 91 1.21 -6.73 27.99
N LYS A 92 0.54 -5.59 27.81
CA LYS A 92 -0.90 -5.53 27.52
C LYS A 92 -1.23 -4.72 26.28
N ASN A 93 -0.26 -4.02 25.70
CA ASN A 93 -0.46 -3.08 24.60
C ASN A 93 0.62 -3.22 23.55
N GLU A 94 0.30 -2.81 22.35
CA GLU A 94 1.23 -2.60 21.25
C GLU A 94 1.11 -1.16 20.78
N VAL A 95 2.23 -0.45 20.71
CA VAL A 95 2.35 0.83 20.04
C VAL A 95 2.93 0.57 18.65
N TYR A 96 2.28 1.06 17.62
CA TYR A 96 2.74 0.90 16.26
C TYR A 96 2.79 2.22 15.51
N ALA A 97 3.72 2.31 14.58
CA ALA A 97 3.84 3.43 13.67
C ALA A 97 4.30 2.96 12.30
N GLY A 98 3.91 3.71 11.28
CA GLY A 98 4.32 3.45 9.92
C GLY A 98 4.38 4.72 9.09
N VAL A 99 5.29 4.73 8.13
CA VAL A 99 5.42 5.77 7.11
C VAL A 99 5.39 5.12 5.74
N ASN A 100 4.73 5.77 4.80
CA ASN A 100 4.68 5.35 3.42
C ASN A 100 4.96 6.56 2.52
N VAL A 101 5.88 6.39 1.58
CA VAL A 101 6.26 7.39 0.58
C VAL A 101 6.06 6.79 -0.79
N LYS A 102 5.24 7.42 -1.60
CA LYS A 102 5.03 7.06 -3.00
C LYS A 102 5.34 8.24 -3.88
N MET A 103 6.14 8.01 -4.90
CA MET A 103 6.44 8.99 -5.94
C MET A 103 6.19 8.34 -7.30
N ASN A 104 5.39 9.01 -8.12
CA ASN A 104 5.14 8.60 -9.49
C ASN A 104 5.47 9.77 -10.40
N GLU A 105 6.29 9.51 -11.40
CA GLU A 105 6.58 10.45 -12.47
C GLU A 105 6.21 9.82 -13.80
N ASN A 106 5.41 10.52 -14.58
CA ASN A 106 5.01 10.15 -15.92
C ASN A 106 5.05 11.40 -16.79
N PHE A 107 5.01 11.22 -18.09
CA PHE A 107 4.94 12.33 -19.03
C PHE A 107 3.77 12.11 -19.98
N LEU A 108 3.13 13.18 -20.39
CA LEU A 108 2.11 13.11 -21.43
C LEU A 108 2.80 12.88 -22.76
N TYR A 109 2.41 11.82 -23.47
CA TYR A 109 2.99 11.42 -24.75
C TYR A 109 1.89 11.05 -25.76
N GLY A 110 2.29 10.84 -27.03
CA GLY A 110 1.37 10.43 -28.09
C GLY A 110 0.61 11.60 -28.74
N TYR A 111 0.96 12.84 -28.46
CA TYR A 111 0.45 14.00 -29.17
C TYR A 111 1.21 14.22 -30.49
N ASP A 112 0.59 14.94 -31.45
CA ASP A 112 1.20 15.27 -32.72
C ASP A 112 2.31 16.32 -32.54
N THR A 113 3.57 15.87 -32.64
CA THR A 113 4.76 16.72 -32.46
C THR A 113 5.01 17.67 -33.61
N SER A 114 4.32 17.51 -34.76
CA SER A 114 4.38 18.47 -35.88
C SER A 114 3.55 19.73 -35.56
N VAL A 115 2.50 19.58 -34.78
CA VAL A 115 1.59 20.68 -34.39
C VAL A 115 1.97 21.26 -33.02
N TYR A 116 2.29 20.40 -32.07
CA TYR A 116 2.54 20.82 -30.68
C TYR A 116 4.00 20.58 -30.29
N LYS A 117 4.70 21.62 -29.87
CA LYS A 117 6.08 21.57 -29.41
C LYS A 117 6.16 21.84 -27.92
N TYR A 118 5.96 20.80 -27.13
CA TYR A 118 6.10 20.87 -25.67
C TYR A 118 7.52 20.50 -25.23
N SER A 119 8.03 21.20 -24.23
CA SER A 119 9.25 20.77 -23.54
C SER A 119 8.94 19.60 -22.59
N LYS A 120 9.97 18.86 -22.18
CA LYS A 120 9.78 17.76 -21.22
C LYS A 120 9.15 18.23 -19.90
N LYS A 121 9.38 19.49 -19.52
CA LYS A 121 8.80 20.09 -18.30
C LYS A 121 7.29 20.30 -18.44
N ASP A 122 6.82 20.72 -19.60
CA ASP A 122 5.41 21.04 -19.85
C ASP A 122 4.51 19.80 -19.80
N VAL A 123 5.07 18.63 -20.18
CA VAL A 123 4.36 17.34 -20.24
C VAL A 123 4.60 16.47 -19.00
N ARG A 124 5.40 16.93 -18.05
CA ARG A 124 5.71 16.21 -16.82
C ARG A 124 4.52 16.16 -15.89
N GLN A 125 4.22 14.95 -15.42
CA GLN A 125 3.24 14.69 -14.37
C GLN A 125 3.96 14.01 -13.22
N GLN A 126 4.01 14.65 -12.08
CA GLN A 126 4.63 14.12 -10.88
C GLN A 126 3.63 14.15 -9.73
N PHE A 127 3.52 13.02 -9.06
CA PHE A 127 2.67 12.85 -7.89
C PHE A 127 3.51 12.29 -6.75
N GLN A 128 3.40 12.92 -5.60
CA GLN A 128 4.03 12.49 -4.38
C GLN A 128 2.96 12.33 -3.30
N ASP A 129 2.97 11.20 -2.64
CA ASP A 129 2.11 10.87 -1.51
C ASP A 129 3.01 10.45 -0.35
N ILE A 130 2.91 11.14 0.77
CA ILE A 130 3.60 10.80 2.01
C ILE A 130 2.55 10.62 3.08
N SER A 131 2.50 9.45 3.70
CA SER A 131 1.58 9.19 4.78
C SER A 131 2.30 8.63 6.00
N PHE A 132 1.85 9.06 7.15
CA PHE A 132 2.26 8.59 8.46
C PHE A 132 1.03 8.07 9.19
N LYS A 133 1.15 6.89 9.81
CA LYS A 133 0.12 6.33 10.68
C LYS A 133 0.76 5.91 11.99
N GLY A 134 0.13 6.23 13.12
CA GLY A 134 0.55 5.76 14.42
C GLY A 134 -0.66 5.45 15.29
N GLY A 135 -0.52 4.46 16.15
CA GLY A 135 -1.62 4.04 17.02
C GLY A 135 -1.15 3.19 18.19
N ILE A 136 -2.09 2.88 19.03
CA ILE A 136 -1.92 1.99 20.16
C ILE A 136 -3.11 1.04 20.24
N ARG A 137 -2.84 -0.25 20.39
CA ARG A 137 -3.90 -1.25 20.57
C ARG A 137 -3.60 -2.14 21.77
N ASN A 138 -4.64 -2.65 22.41
CA ASN A 138 -4.45 -3.69 23.42
C ASN A 138 -4.22 -5.04 22.72
N THR A 139 -3.27 -5.80 23.25
CA THR A 139 -2.95 -7.17 22.80
C THR A 139 -3.63 -8.23 23.63
N VAL A 140 -4.14 -7.85 24.80
CA VAL A 140 -4.85 -8.72 25.72
C VAL A 140 -6.15 -8.02 26.09
N THR A 141 -7.26 -8.71 25.95
CA THR A 141 -8.57 -8.22 26.39
C THR A 141 -8.54 -7.95 27.89
N GLY A 142 -8.87 -6.73 28.29
CA GLY A 142 -8.90 -6.35 29.71
C GLY A 142 -10.01 -7.04 30.50
N GLU A 143 -9.98 -6.93 31.83
CA GLU A 143 -10.96 -7.51 32.73
C GLU A 143 -12.41 -7.12 32.42
N TYR A 144 -12.61 -5.96 31.79
CA TYR A 144 -13.91 -5.46 31.36
C TYR A 144 -14.32 -5.89 29.94
N GLY A 145 -13.55 -6.76 29.28
CA GLY A 145 -13.82 -7.20 27.91
C GLY A 145 -13.70 -6.10 26.85
N ILE A 146 -12.88 -5.06 27.11
CA ILE A 146 -12.71 -3.92 26.21
C ILE A 146 -11.45 -4.09 25.37
N ASN A 147 -11.63 -4.02 24.04
CA ASN A 147 -10.57 -3.92 23.04
C ASN A 147 -10.59 -2.53 22.39
N TYR A 148 -9.43 -1.97 22.13
CA TYR A 148 -9.28 -0.66 21.48
C TYR A 148 -8.09 -0.62 20.51
N ASP A 149 -8.19 0.21 19.49
CA ASP A 149 -7.12 0.45 18.50
C ASP A 149 -7.20 1.91 17.97
N PRO A 150 -7.05 2.92 18.86
CA PRO A 150 -7.00 4.30 18.39
C PRO A 150 -5.75 4.56 17.55
N ALA A 151 -5.94 5.25 16.43
CA ALA A 151 -4.89 5.59 15.49
C ALA A 151 -5.10 6.99 14.91
N ILE A 152 -3.99 7.64 14.60
CA ILE A 152 -3.94 8.86 13.80
C ILE A 152 -3.20 8.56 12.50
N GLU A 153 -3.74 9.07 11.41
CA GLU A 153 -3.11 9.02 10.10
C GLU A 153 -3.04 10.42 9.53
N VAL A 154 -1.86 10.81 9.08
CA VAL A 154 -1.61 12.08 8.39
C VAL A 154 -1.07 11.75 7.02
N SER A 155 -1.70 12.27 5.98
CA SER A 155 -1.24 12.11 4.61
C SER A 155 -1.09 13.45 3.93
N ASN A 156 -0.07 13.56 3.10
CA ASN A 156 0.22 14.74 2.30
C ASN A 156 0.42 14.31 0.86
N PHE A 157 -0.42 14.82 -0.02
CA PHE A 157 -0.34 14.63 -1.45
C PHE A 157 0.13 15.92 -2.12
N THR A 158 1.06 15.81 -3.05
CA THR A 158 1.57 16.96 -3.82
C THR A 158 1.73 16.56 -5.29
N ASN A 159 1.37 17.47 -6.20
CA ASN A 159 1.56 17.29 -7.63
C ASN A 159 2.65 18.22 -8.19
N VAL A 160 2.95 18.11 -9.50
CA VAL A 160 3.94 18.93 -10.22
C VAL A 160 3.63 20.43 -10.14
N ASN A 161 2.37 20.82 -10.04
CA ASN A 161 1.91 22.21 -9.94
C ASN A 161 1.92 22.74 -8.50
N LYS A 162 2.56 22.01 -7.57
CA LYS A 162 2.61 22.35 -6.14
C LYS A 162 1.23 22.46 -5.48
N LEU A 163 0.21 21.85 -6.08
CA LEU A 163 -1.06 21.65 -5.39
C LEU A 163 -0.81 20.63 -4.30
N THR A 164 -1.08 21.03 -3.08
CA THR A 164 -0.85 20.20 -1.90
C THR A 164 -2.17 19.95 -1.18
N GLU A 165 -2.42 18.70 -0.86
CA GLU A 165 -3.56 18.26 -0.07
C GLU A 165 -3.05 17.52 1.16
N THR A 166 -3.45 17.98 2.33
CA THR A 166 -3.11 17.33 3.60
C THR A 166 -4.40 16.79 4.23
N SER A 167 -4.41 15.51 4.55
CA SER A 167 -5.50 14.86 5.25
C SER A 167 -5.05 14.37 6.61
N ILE A 168 -5.82 14.63 7.64
CA ILE A 168 -5.63 14.11 8.99
C ILE A 168 -6.85 13.28 9.32
N VAL A 169 -6.64 12.03 9.67
CA VAL A 169 -7.68 11.09 10.08
C VAL A 169 -7.38 10.59 11.48
N VAL A 170 -8.33 10.73 12.35
CA VAL A 170 -8.29 10.11 13.69
C VAL A 170 -9.37 9.03 13.71
N ASN A 171 -8.99 7.84 14.07
CA ASN A 171 -9.88 6.69 14.20
C ASN A 171 -9.73 6.09 15.59
N ALA A 172 -10.83 5.87 16.28
CA ALA A 172 -10.84 5.32 17.62
C ALA A 172 -11.91 4.21 17.73
N PRO A 173 -11.62 3.01 17.22
CA PRO A 173 -12.49 1.87 17.43
C PRO A 173 -12.36 1.35 18.85
N VAL A 174 -13.50 1.06 19.48
CA VAL A 174 -13.60 0.40 20.76
C VAL A 174 -14.61 -0.73 20.63
N GLU A 175 -14.21 -1.91 21.05
CA GLU A 175 -15.05 -3.09 21.05
C GLU A 175 -15.19 -3.61 22.49
N LYS A 176 -16.41 -3.90 22.90
CA LYS A 176 -16.70 -4.55 24.17
C LYS A 176 -17.29 -5.93 23.94
N GLN A 177 -16.66 -6.94 24.48
CA GLN A 177 -17.17 -8.31 24.48
C GLN A 177 -18.07 -8.55 25.69
N PHE A 178 -19.20 -9.21 25.45
CA PHE A 178 -20.17 -9.64 26.47
C PHE A 178 -20.29 -11.17 26.42
N GLY A 179 -19.47 -11.86 27.22
CA GLY A 179 -19.36 -13.31 27.15
C GLY A 179 -18.72 -13.79 25.84
N GLU A 180 -19.05 -15.02 25.44
CA GLU A 180 -18.50 -15.64 24.22
C GLU A 180 -19.35 -15.36 22.98
N ALA A 181 -20.59 -14.89 23.13
CA ALA A 181 -21.57 -14.84 22.05
C ALA A 181 -21.82 -13.43 21.49
N PHE A 182 -21.53 -12.37 22.24
CA PHE A 182 -21.87 -11.01 21.82
C PHE A 182 -20.69 -10.05 21.95
N ALA A 183 -20.49 -9.24 20.91
CA ALA A 183 -19.56 -8.11 20.93
C ALA A 183 -20.28 -6.86 20.43
N PHE A 184 -20.00 -5.72 21.03
CA PHE A 184 -20.48 -4.41 20.62
C PHE A 184 -19.29 -3.54 20.23
N LYS A 185 -19.27 -3.07 19.00
CA LYS A 185 -18.20 -2.22 18.47
C LYS A 185 -18.72 -0.82 18.19
N VAL A 186 -18.01 0.17 18.69
CA VAL A 186 -18.20 1.59 18.38
C VAL A 186 -16.94 2.10 17.71
N GLU A 187 -17.08 2.84 16.64
CA GLU A 187 -15.98 3.46 15.93
C GLU A 187 -16.25 4.96 15.81
N ALA A 188 -15.40 5.78 16.42
CA ALA A 188 -15.38 7.21 16.21
C ALA A 188 -14.31 7.55 15.17
N LYS A 189 -14.71 8.19 14.06
CA LYS A 189 -13.82 8.61 12.98
C LYS A 189 -14.01 10.09 12.69
N ALA A 190 -12.91 10.85 12.75
CA ALA A 190 -12.87 12.24 12.34
C ALA A 190 -11.85 12.40 11.21
N ARG A 191 -12.21 13.15 10.18
CA ARG A 191 -11.34 13.48 9.04
C ARG A 191 -11.35 14.97 8.81
N ARG A 192 -10.17 15.54 8.61
CA ARG A 192 -10.00 16.94 8.21
C ARG A 192 -9.04 17.01 7.03
N GLU A 193 -9.45 17.74 6.01
CA GLU A 193 -8.67 17.94 4.78
C GLU A 193 -8.34 19.43 4.64
N PHE A 194 -7.13 19.70 4.16
CA PHE A 194 -6.63 21.03 3.85
C PHE A 194 -6.02 20.99 2.46
N SER A 195 -6.52 21.82 1.56
CA SER A 195 -5.96 21.96 0.23
C SER A 195 -5.33 23.34 0.10
N ILE A 196 -4.06 23.39 -0.29
CA ILE A 196 -3.35 24.62 -0.59
C ILE A 196 -3.10 24.63 -2.09
N CYS A 197 -3.76 25.57 -2.79
CA CYS A 197 -3.46 25.88 -4.18
C CYS A 197 -2.30 26.87 -4.18
N GLY A 198 -1.12 26.47 -4.68
CA GLY A 198 -0.04 27.39 -4.92
C GLY A 198 -0.45 28.39 -6.01
N LEU A 199 -0.70 29.62 -5.65
CA LEU A 199 -0.78 30.72 -6.63
C LEU A 199 0.63 30.86 -7.26
N VAL A 200 0.70 30.61 -8.56
CA VAL A 200 1.86 30.94 -9.42
C VAL A 200 1.67 32.34 -9.94
#